data_592db58e37296133bb73892800a28e54
#
_entry.id   592db58e37296133bb73892800a28e54
#
_cell.length_a   1.000
_cell.length_b   1.000
_cell.length_c   1.000
_cell.angle_alpha   90.00
_cell.angle_beta   90.00
_cell.angle_gamma   90.00
#
_symmetry.space_group_name_H-M   'P 1'
#
loop_
_entity.id
_entity.type
_entity.pdbx_description
1 polymer ?
#
loop_
_entity_poly.entity_id
_entity_poly.type
_entity_poly.pdbx_seq_one_letter_code
_entity_poly.pdbx_strand_id
1 'polypeptide(L)'
;MPNNSKLPIFVIFTTVVLDSMGIGIIIPVMPALFAEVTGTEKISDIAIWGGLLASTFALMQFIFGPILGALSDRYGRKPILLLALFVMAAYYLLMGFAQTLWLLFLGRLIGGLTAATHATANAYMADISLPAEKA
;
A
#
# COMPACT_ATOMS: atom_id res chain seq x y z
N MET A 1 15.92 -24.06 -20.39
CA MET A 1 15.71 -23.73 -18.97
C MET A 1 14.21 -23.47 -18.78
N PRO A 2 13.51 -24.13 -17.87
CA PRO A 2 12.08 -23.92 -17.71
C PRO A 2 11.84 -22.51 -17.19
N ASN A 3 11.12 -21.74 -18.00
CA ASN A 3 10.76 -20.35 -17.74
C ASN A 3 9.74 -20.32 -16.61
N ASN A 4 10.19 -20.10 -15.37
CA ASN A 4 9.35 -19.91 -14.20
C ASN A 4 8.66 -18.52 -14.20
N SER A 5 8.08 -18.16 -15.35
CA SER A 5 7.34 -16.89 -15.50
C SER A 5 6.06 -16.83 -14.64
N LYS A 6 5.59 -17.98 -14.15
CA LYS A 6 4.39 -18.06 -13.30
C LYS A 6 4.63 -17.61 -11.86
N LEU A 7 5.85 -17.79 -11.33
CA LEU A 7 6.17 -17.43 -9.95
C LEU A 7 6.09 -15.90 -9.67
N PRO A 8 6.71 -15.03 -10.48
CA PRO A 8 6.58 -13.60 -10.27
C PRO A 8 5.13 -13.11 -10.43
N ILE A 9 4.37 -13.64 -11.37
CA ILE A 9 2.95 -13.30 -11.56
C ILE A 9 2.14 -13.69 -10.32
N PHE A 10 2.36 -14.89 -9.79
CA PHE A 10 1.68 -15.36 -8.59
C PHE A 10 2.02 -14.50 -7.36
N VAL A 11 3.28 -14.13 -7.18
CA VAL A 11 3.72 -13.25 -6.08
C VAL A 11 3.05 -11.89 -6.17
N ILE A 12 3.04 -11.26 -7.36
CA ILE A 12 2.41 -9.94 -7.56
C ILE A 12 0.91 -10.02 -7.31
N PHE A 13 0.25 -11.03 -7.86
CA PHE A 13 -1.19 -11.23 -7.66
C PHE A 13 -1.54 -11.39 -6.18
N THR A 14 -0.79 -12.24 -5.47
CA THR A 14 -0.97 -12.44 -4.02
C THR A 14 -0.76 -11.15 -3.25
N THR A 15 0.24 -10.36 -3.61
CA THR A 15 0.51 -9.05 -2.98
C THR A 15 -0.66 -8.09 -3.17
N VAL A 16 -1.15 -7.96 -4.39
CA VAL A 16 -2.30 -7.08 -4.71
C VAL A 16 -3.56 -7.52 -3.96
N VAL A 17 -3.80 -8.84 -3.89
CA VAL A 17 -4.94 -9.38 -3.14
C VAL A 17 -4.81 -9.08 -1.64
N LEU A 18 -3.64 -9.33 -1.03
CA LEU A 18 -3.41 -9.06 0.39
C LEU A 18 -3.58 -7.57 0.72
N ASP A 19 -3.08 -6.70 -0.14
CA ASP A 19 -3.22 -5.26 0.05
C ASP A 19 -4.67 -4.79 -0.10
N SER A 20 -5.39 -5.30 -1.09
CA SER A 20 -6.82 -5.04 -1.27
C SER A 20 -7.66 -5.52 -0.08
N MET A 21 -7.32 -6.69 0.48
CA MET A 21 -7.93 -7.20 1.71
C MET A 21 -7.62 -6.29 2.90
N GLY A 22 -6.37 -5.82 3.03
CA GLY A 22 -5.97 -4.87 4.06
C GLY A 22 -6.79 -3.57 4.01
N ILE A 23 -6.97 -2.99 2.83
CA ILE A 23 -7.81 -1.81 2.63
C ILE A 23 -9.27 -2.11 3.02
N GLY A 24 -9.80 -3.25 2.58
CA GLY A 24 -11.17 -3.67 2.87
C GLY A 24 -11.46 -3.83 4.37
N ILE A 25 -10.48 -4.30 5.14
CA ILE A 25 -10.60 -4.46 6.60
C ILE A 25 -10.45 -3.11 7.32
N ILE A 26 -9.57 -2.25 6.84
CA ILE A 26 -9.30 -0.95 7.48
C ILE A 26 -10.54 -0.03 7.41
N ILE A 27 -11.25 0.01 6.29
CA ILE A 27 -12.39 0.91 6.10
C ILE A 27 -13.46 0.76 7.21
N PRO A 28 -13.99 -0.44 7.53
CA PRO A 28 -15.00 -0.60 8.57
C PRO A 28 -14.42 -0.49 9.98
N VAL A 29 -13.16 -0.82 10.20
CA VAL A 29 -12.53 -0.81 11.53
C VAL A 29 -12.09 0.60 11.96
N MET A 30 -11.76 1.47 11.00
CA MET A 30 -11.27 2.82 11.29
C MET A 30 -12.20 3.67 12.16
N PRO A 31 -13.51 3.75 11.92
CA PRO A 31 -14.40 4.55 12.77
C PRO A 31 -14.42 4.06 14.23
N ALA A 32 -14.46 2.75 14.45
CA ALA A 32 -14.47 2.16 15.78
C ALA A 32 -13.14 2.41 16.52
N LEU A 33 -12.01 2.17 15.86
CA LEU A 33 -10.68 2.43 16.40
C LEU A 33 -10.49 3.92 16.72
N PHE A 34 -11.05 4.79 15.90
CA PHE A 34 -10.99 6.23 16.10
C PHE A 34 -11.77 6.67 17.34
N ALA A 35 -12.99 6.17 17.51
CA ALA A 35 -13.81 6.44 18.68
C ALA A 35 -13.10 5.96 19.98
N GLU A 36 -12.48 4.81 19.94
CA GLU A 36 -11.73 4.24 21.06
C GLU A 36 -10.49 5.08 21.42
N VAL A 37 -9.68 5.47 20.42
CA VAL A 37 -8.43 6.23 20.64
C VAL A 37 -8.67 7.68 21.05
N THR A 38 -9.73 8.31 20.54
CA THR A 38 -10.03 9.74 20.82
C THR A 38 -11.02 9.92 21.96
N GLY A 39 -11.71 8.87 22.38
CA GLY A 39 -12.76 8.93 23.38
C GLY A 39 -13.99 9.74 22.95
N THR A 40 -14.13 10.04 21.65
CA THR A 40 -15.28 10.78 21.12
C THR A 40 -16.22 9.86 20.33
N GLU A 41 -17.51 9.97 20.60
CA GLU A 41 -18.56 9.28 19.83
C GLU A 41 -19.20 10.18 18.77
N LYS A 42 -18.73 11.44 18.67
CA LYS A 42 -19.27 12.37 17.67
C LYS A 42 -18.83 11.97 16.26
N ILE A 43 -19.79 11.61 15.45
CA ILE A 43 -19.60 11.19 14.05
C ILE A 43 -18.86 12.27 13.23
N SER A 44 -19.13 13.56 13.51
CA SER A 44 -18.45 14.67 12.83
C SER A 44 -16.94 14.67 13.07
N ASP A 45 -16.51 14.43 14.31
CA ASP A 45 -15.09 14.44 14.68
C ASP A 45 -14.39 13.20 14.09
N ILE A 46 -15.04 12.04 14.16
CA ILE A 46 -14.57 10.80 13.52
C ILE A 46 -14.39 11.00 12.00
N ALA A 47 -15.35 11.65 11.34
CA ALA A 47 -15.31 11.91 9.90
C ALA A 47 -14.16 12.88 9.51
N ILE A 48 -13.93 13.93 10.29
CA ILE A 48 -12.84 14.90 10.04
C ILE A 48 -11.48 14.20 10.14
N TRP A 49 -11.25 13.47 11.21
CA TRP A 49 -9.99 12.77 11.41
C TRP A 49 -9.79 11.64 10.40
N GLY A 50 -10.84 10.89 10.08
CA GLY A 50 -10.83 9.88 9.02
C GLY A 50 -10.48 10.48 7.67
N GLY A 51 -11.04 11.65 7.34
CA GLY A 51 -10.71 12.42 6.16
C GLY A 51 -9.25 12.90 6.13
N LEU A 52 -8.72 13.40 7.25
CA LEU A 52 -7.31 13.80 7.37
C LEU A 52 -6.36 12.62 7.17
N LEU A 53 -6.65 11.47 7.77
CA LEU A 53 -5.85 10.26 7.59
C LEU A 53 -5.89 9.74 6.15
N ALA A 54 -7.06 9.75 5.51
CA ALA A 54 -7.22 9.36 4.12
C ALA A 54 -6.49 10.33 3.17
N SER A 55 -6.58 11.64 3.43
CA SER A 55 -5.88 12.66 2.66
C SER A 55 -4.35 12.53 2.80
N THR A 56 -3.86 12.25 4.01
CA THR A 56 -2.44 12.01 4.26
C THR A 56 -1.92 10.82 3.46
N PHE A 57 -2.66 9.73 3.45
CA PHE A 57 -2.34 8.54 2.66
C PHE A 57 -2.31 8.84 1.16
N ALA A 58 -3.35 9.50 0.64
CA ALA A 58 -3.46 9.86 -0.76
C ALA A 58 -2.35 10.83 -1.21
N LEU A 59 -2.01 11.80 -0.35
CA LEU A 59 -0.94 12.76 -0.62
C LEU A 59 0.42 12.07 -0.71
N MET A 60 0.72 11.16 0.21
CA MET A 60 1.94 10.36 0.16
C MET A 60 2.01 9.48 -1.09
N GLN A 61 0.92 8.82 -1.43
CA GLN A 61 0.83 8.02 -2.66
C GLN A 61 1.06 8.88 -3.91
N PHE A 62 0.49 10.07 -3.95
CA PHE A 62 0.65 10.99 -5.07
C PHE A 62 2.09 11.50 -5.23
N ILE A 63 2.75 11.88 -4.12
CA ILE A 63 4.14 12.38 -4.13
C ILE A 63 5.11 11.25 -4.45
N PHE A 64 4.99 10.11 -3.80
CA PHE A 64 5.95 9.02 -3.92
C PHE A 64 5.69 8.09 -5.11
N GLY A 65 4.51 8.12 -5.71
CA GLY A 65 4.18 7.35 -6.91
C GLY A 65 5.18 7.59 -8.06
N PRO A 66 5.34 8.82 -8.54
CA PRO A 66 6.30 9.13 -9.59
C PRO A 66 7.75 8.84 -9.19
N ILE A 67 8.11 9.08 -7.91
CA ILE A 67 9.47 8.84 -7.39
C ILE A 67 9.80 7.36 -7.42
N LEU A 68 8.91 6.51 -6.90
CA LEU A 68 9.10 5.06 -6.92
C LEU A 68 9.05 4.49 -8.33
N GLY A 69 8.21 5.05 -9.20
CA GLY A 69 8.20 4.72 -10.62
C GLY A 69 9.57 4.97 -11.26
N ALA A 70 10.10 6.18 -11.16
CA ALA A 70 11.42 6.54 -11.70
C ALA A 70 12.56 5.72 -11.08
N LEU A 71 12.47 5.43 -9.76
CA LEU A 71 13.46 4.62 -9.07
C LEU A 71 13.44 3.17 -9.56
N SER A 72 12.25 2.62 -9.81
CA SER A 72 12.08 1.27 -10.34
C SER A 72 12.60 1.12 -11.77
N ASP A 73 12.47 2.17 -12.58
CA ASP A 73 13.00 2.18 -13.94
C ASP A 73 14.54 2.26 -13.94
N ARG A 74 15.13 2.97 -12.95
CA ARG A 74 16.59 3.14 -12.84
C ARG A 74 17.30 1.94 -12.21
N TYR A 75 16.77 1.39 -11.12
CA TYR A 75 17.41 0.31 -10.35
C TYR A 75 16.85 -1.08 -10.65
N GLY A 76 15.85 -1.13 -11.50
CA GLY A 76 15.13 -2.36 -11.83
C GLY A 76 13.87 -2.54 -10.96
N ARG A 77 12.84 -3.12 -11.56
CA ARG A 77 11.52 -3.24 -10.91
C ARG A 77 11.50 -4.25 -9.76
N LYS A 78 12.26 -5.35 -9.91
CA LYS A 78 12.28 -6.43 -8.91
C LYS A 78 12.82 -6.00 -7.53
N PRO A 79 13.98 -5.31 -7.40
CA PRO A 79 14.48 -4.90 -6.09
C PRO A 79 13.59 -3.84 -5.42
N ILE A 80 13.02 -2.92 -6.18
CA ILE A 80 12.10 -1.90 -5.65
C ILE A 80 10.80 -2.55 -5.15
N LEU A 81 10.27 -3.53 -5.89
CA LEU A 81 9.09 -4.28 -5.46
C LEU A 81 9.34 -5.06 -4.16
N LEU A 82 10.50 -5.73 -4.04
CA LEU A 82 10.86 -6.45 -2.82
C LEU A 82 11.04 -5.51 -1.61
N LEU A 83 11.68 -4.36 -1.81
CA LEU A 83 11.82 -3.34 -0.78
C LEU A 83 10.45 -2.84 -0.30
N ALA A 84 9.57 -2.55 -1.24
CA ALA A 84 8.23 -2.08 -0.93
C ALA A 84 7.38 -3.14 -0.20
N LEU A 85 7.51 -4.41 -0.57
CA LEU A 85 6.88 -5.52 0.16
C LEU A 85 7.38 -5.61 1.61
N PHE A 86 8.69 -5.43 1.82
CA PHE A 86 9.26 -5.41 3.16
C PHE A 86 8.73 -4.25 3.99
N VAL A 87 8.69 -3.04 3.43
CA VAL A 87 8.14 -1.86 4.10
C VAL A 87 6.65 -2.03 4.37
N MET A 88 5.91 -2.65 3.46
CA MET A 88 4.49 -2.96 3.64
C MET A 88 4.25 -3.96 4.78
N ALA A 89 5.10 -4.99 4.91
CA ALA A 89 5.02 -5.91 6.04
C ALA A 89 5.26 -5.19 7.38
N ALA A 90 6.27 -4.32 7.44
CA ALA A 90 6.55 -3.48 8.62
C ALA A 90 5.38 -2.53 8.93
N TYR A 91 4.75 -1.95 7.90
CA TYR A 91 3.56 -1.12 8.03
C TYR A 91 2.38 -1.89 8.65
N TYR A 92 2.08 -3.10 8.18
CA TYR A 92 1.00 -3.91 8.77
C TYR A 92 1.28 -4.31 10.22
N LEU A 93 2.54 -4.62 10.54
CA LEU A 93 2.93 -4.86 11.94
C LEU A 93 2.72 -3.62 12.80
N LEU A 94 3.15 -2.46 12.33
CA LEU A 94 2.97 -1.19 13.05
C LEU A 94 1.50 -0.87 13.25
N MET A 95 0.65 -1.07 12.24
CA MET A 95 -0.78 -0.84 12.33
C MET A 95 -1.48 -1.83 13.26
N GLY A 96 -1.01 -3.07 13.36
CA GLY A 96 -1.53 -4.06 14.30
C GLY A 96 -1.32 -3.68 15.78
N PHE A 97 -0.32 -2.85 16.06
CA PHE A 97 -0.03 -2.32 17.40
C PHE A 97 -0.47 -0.86 17.59
N ALA A 98 -1.16 -0.27 16.62
CA ALA A 98 -1.53 1.13 16.67
C ALA A 98 -2.64 1.39 17.70
N GLN A 99 -2.28 1.94 18.85
CA GLN A 99 -3.17 2.33 19.95
C GLN A 99 -3.23 3.85 20.14
N THR A 100 -2.55 4.63 19.30
CA THR A 100 -2.51 6.07 19.41
C THR A 100 -2.73 6.73 18.05
N LEU A 101 -3.29 7.94 18.09
CA LEU A 101 -3.54 8.75 16.89
C LEU A 101 -2.25 8.97 16.07
N TRP A 102 -1.13 9.23 16.76
CA TRP A 102 0.16 9.43 16.12
C TRP A 102 0.67 8.20 15.38
N LEU A 103 0.46 7.01 15.94
CA LEU A 103 0.80 5.76 15.25
C LEU A 103 -0.07 5.56 14.01
N LEU A 104 -1.35 5.94 14.08
CA LEU A 104 -2.24 5.89 12.91
C LEU A 104 -1.77 6.83 11.80
N PHE A 105 -1.35 8.05 12.15
CA PHE A 105 -0.77 8.99 11.18
C PHE A 105 0.53 8.46 10.57
N LEU A 106 1.46 7.97 11.38
CA LEU A 106 2.70 7.35 10.90
C LEU A 106 2.40 6.16 9.98
N GLY A 107 1.44 5.33 10.35
CA GLY A 107 0.98 4.24 9.51
C GLY A 107 0.44 4.73 8.17
N ARG A 108 -0.34 5.81 8.13
CA ARG A 108 -0.83 6.39 6.88
C ARG A 108 0.26 6.98 6.00
N LEU A 109 1.29 7.59 6.61
CA LEU A 109 2.47 8.06 5.87
C LEU A 109 3.22 6.90 5.20
N ILE A 110 3.53 5.85 5.96
CA ILE A 110 4.24 4.67 5.46
C ILE A 110 3.37 3.89 4.47
N GLY A 111 2.07 3.71 4.78
CA GLY A 111 1.12 3.03 3.90
C GLY A 111 0.94 3.74 2.55
N GLY A 112 0.86 5.08 2.56
CA GLY A 112 0.79 5.87 1.32
C GLY A 112 2.07 5.74 0.47
N LEU A 113 3.24 5.70 1.12
CA LEU A 113 4.51 5.45 0.45
C LEU A 113 4.52 4.06 -0.23
N THR A 114 4.07 3.03 0.48
CA THR A 114 4.05 1.66 -0.06
C THR A 114 2.94 1.42 -1.09
N ALA A 115 1.81 2.10 -0.97
CA ALA A 115 0.72 2.02 -1.95
C ALA A 115 1.14 2.52 -3.34
N ALA A 116 2.11 3.43 -3.43
CA ALA A 116 2.71 3.84 -4.69
C ALA A 116 3.38 2.68 -5.45
N THR A 117 3.70 1.58 -4.77
CA THR A 117 4.25 0.36 -5.36
C THR A 117 3.29 -0.37 -6.29
N HIS A 118 1.97 -0.15 -6.15
CA HIS A 118 0.97 -0.72 -7.07
C HIS A 118 1.23 -0.28 -8.52
N ALA A 119 1.64 0.96 -8.73
CA ALA A 119 1.99 1.45 -10.07
C ALA A 119 3.20 0.68 -10.63
N THR A 120 4.21 0.43 -9.81
CA THR A 120 5.40 -0.35 -10.19
C THR A 120 5.05 -1.82 -10.45
N ALA A 121 4.18 -2.41 -9.62
CA ALA A 121 3.73 -3.80 -9.79
C ALA A 121 2.93 -3.97 -11.08
N ASN A 122 2.00 -3.06 -11.38
CA ASN A 122 1.22 -3.07 -12.60
C ASN A 122 2.10 -2.86 -13.85
N ALA A 123 3.08 -1.96 -13.79
CA ALA A 123 4.03 -1.76 -14.86
C ALA A 123 4.91 -3.01 -15.09
N TYR A 124 5.32 -3.69 -14.02
CA TYR A 124 6.06 -4.95 -14.13
C TYR A 124 5.21 -6.07 -14.74
N MET A 125 3.94 -6.16 -14.37
CA MET A 125 2.99 -7.10 -14.99
C MET A 125 2.82 -6.82 -16.48
N ALA A 126 2.67 -5.55 -16.87
CA ALA A 126 2.56 -5.17 -18.29
C ALA A 126 3.81 -5.59 -19.09
N ASP A 127 5.01 -5.41 -18.53
CA ASP A 127 6.25 -5.78 -19.20
C ASP A 127 6.40 -7.32 -19.38
N ILE A 128 5.90 -8.11 -18.46
CA ILE A 128 5.95 -9.58 -18.54
C ILE A 128 4.88 -10.11 -19.50
N SER A 129 3.73 -9.43 -19.61
CA SER A 129 2.59 -9.87 -20.41
C SER A 129 2.71 -9.48 -21.89
N LEU A 130 3.45 -8.43 -22.24
CA LEU A 130 3.60 -7.94 -23.61
C LEU A 130 4.34 -8.86 -24.60
N PRO A 131 5.23 -9.78 -24.23
CA PRO A 131 5.86 -10.69 -25.18
C PRO A 131 4.96 -11.80 -25.75
N ALA A 132 3.86 -12.11 -25.08
CA ALA A 132 3.01 -13.25 -25.45
C ALA A 132 1.91 -12.92 -26.48
N GLU A 133 1.58 -11.65 -26.69
CA GLU A 133 0.52 -11.19 -27.62
C GLU A 133 1.04 -10.62 -28.94
N LYS A 134 2.34 -10.64 -29.20
CA LYS A 134 2.95 -10.13 -30.45
C LYS A 134 3.44 -11.26 -31.39
N ALA A 135 2.89 -12.47 -31.27
CA ALA A 135 3.10 -13.53 -32.23
C ALA A 135 1.82 -13.83 -32.99
#